data_730134a08c2c99fb27d6c3266be449c0
#
_entry.id   730134a08c2c99fb27d6c3266be449c0
#
_cell.length_a   1.000
_cell.length_b   1.000
_cell.length_c   1.000
_cell.angle_alpha   90.00
_cell.angle_beta   90.00
_cell.angle_gamma   90.00
#
_symmetry.space_group_name_H-M   'P 1'
#
loop_
_entity.id
_entity.type
_entity.pdbx_description
1 polymer ?
#
loop_
_entity_poly.entity_id
_entity_poly.type
_entity_poly.pdbx_seq_one_letter_code
_entity_poly.pdbx_strand_id
1 'polypeptide(L)'
;MHHFKFYHKKDVLSVTKIRRFETKLGERVQVIANPANIEASLQASSANYVVLGIPEDIGVKANGGIGGTDSAWLAFLKAFLNIQSNDFLEGSNMMVLGHFDFASIAELIEQNAFNEEEKMAAYRHAVNTIDDSVEQLIHIITQNKK
;
A
#
# COMPACT_ATOMS: atom_id res chain seq x y z
N MET A 1 -14.20 -0.72 1.05
CA MET A 1 -12.85 -0.10 1.26
C MET A 1 -12.52 0.69 0.01
N HIS A 2 -12.96 1.96 -0.01
CA HIS A 2 -13.06 2.75 -1.25
C HIS A 2 -11.70 3.15 -1.86
N HIS A 3 -10.68 3.33 -1.05
CA HIS A 3 -9.38 3.86 -1.50
C HIS A 3 -8.26 2.83 -1.53
N PHE A 4 -8.56 1.53 -1.37
CA PHE A 4 -7.51 0.50 -1.33
C PHE A 4 -7.52 -0.37 -2.59
N LYS A 5 -6.39 -0.43 -3.28
CA LYS A 5 -6.14 -1.26 -4.44
C LYS A 5 -5.44 -2.54 -4.04
N PHE A 6 -6.17 -3.65 -4.02
CA PHE A 6 -5.60 -4.97 -3.77
C PHE A 6 -4.73 -5.42 -4.94
N TYR A 7 -3.61 -6.08 -4.60
CA TYR A 7 -2.74 -6.65 -5.62
C TYR A 7 -3.08 -8.11 -5.91
N HIS A 8 -2.99 -8.44 -7.18
CA HIS A 8 -2.97 -9.79 -7.67
C HIS A 8 -1.52 -10.23 -7.94
N LYS A 9 -1.32 -11.54 -8.11
CA LYS A 9 0.04 -12.07 -8.38
C LYS A 9 0.70 -11.44 -9.60
N LYS A 10 -0.07 -11.12 -10.64
CA LYS A 10 0.41 -10.42 -11.84
C LYS A 10 1.01 -9.04 -11.53
N ASP A 11 0.43 -8.30 -10.57
CA ASP A 11 0.89 -6.96 -10.22
C ASP A 11 2.26 -7.04 -9.52
N VAL A 12 2.43 -8.00 -8.62
CA VAL A 12 3.70 -8.28 -7.95
C VAL A 12 4.77 -8.73 -8.96
N LEU A 13 4.43 -9.65 -9.84
CA LEU A 13 5.36 -10.18 -10.83
C LEU A 13 5.76 -9.14 -11.88
N SER A 14 4.90 -8.15 -12.18
CA SER A 14 5.21 -7.08 -13.13
C SER A 14 6.41 -6.23 -12.74
N VAL A 15 6.72 -6.14 -11.43
CA VAL A 15 7.86 -5.39 -10.89
C VAL A 15 8.99 -6.30 -10.38
N THR A 16 8.84 -7.63 -10.52
CA THR A 16 9.83 -8.62 -10.11
C THR A 16 10.70 -9.03 -11.30
N LYS A 17 12.01 -8.89 -11.17
CA LYS A 17 12.97 -9.30 -12.22
C LYS A 17 13.31 -10.78 -12.04
N ILE A 18 12.59 -11.65 -12.75
CA ILE A 18 12.85 -13.09 -12.73
C ILE A 18 14.18 -13.37 -13.40
N ARG A 19 15.04 -14.13 -12.74
CA ARG A 19 16.36 -14.56 -13.24
C ARG A 19 16.54 -16.06 -13.08
N ARG A 20 17.27 -16.64 -14.03
CA ARG A 20 17.62 -18.06 -13.96
C ARG A 20 18.51 -18.32 -12.74
N PHE A 21 18.24 -19.39 -11.99
CA PHE A 21 18.94 -19.81 -10.77
C PHE A 21 18.82 -18.89 -9.53
N GLU A 22 17.94 -17.90 -9.59
CA GLU A 22 17.63 -17.06 -8.43
C GLU A 22 16.12 -17.09 -8.19
N THR A 23 15.71 -17.09 -6.92
CA THR A 23 14.32 -16.91 -6.55
C THR A 23 14.18 -15.58 -5.81
N LYS A 24 13.35 -14.68 -6.29
CA LYS A 24 13.13 -13.37 -5.68
C LYS A 24 11.94 -13.43 -4.71
N LEU A 25 11.90 -12.48 -3.76
CA LEU A 25 10.75 -12.37 -2.84
C LEU A 25 9.43 -12.26 -3.63
N GLY A 26 9.40 -11.47 -4.70
CA GLY A 26 8.21 -11.28 -5.54
C GLY A 26 7.66 -12.56 -6.16
N GLU A 27 8.50 -13.57 -6.39
CA GLU A 27 8.05 -14.89 -6.88
C GLU A 27 7.37 -15.70 -5.77
N ARG A 28 7.72 -15.45 -4.50
CA ARG A 28 7.27 -16.22 -3.33
C ARG A 28 6.19 -15.54 -2.51
N VAL A 29 6.15 -14.21 -2.44
CA VAL A 29 5.16 -13.49 -1.62
C VAL A 29 3.73 -13.89 -1.97
N GLN A 30 2.91 -13.96 -0.95
CA GLN A 30 1.48 -14.17 -1.07
C GLN A 30 0.79 -12.87 -1.47
N VAL A 31 -0.37 -13.00 -2.06
CA VAL A 31 -1.33 -11.92 -2.33
C VAL A 31 -2.69 -12.34 -1.79
N ILE A 32 -3.60 -11.39 -1.66
CA ILE A 32 -4.95 -11.72 -1.18
C ILE A 32 -5.67 -12.64 -2.18
N ALA A 33 -6.27 -13.71 -1.67
CA ALA A 33 -6.95 -14.69 -2.51
C ALA A 33 -8.30 -14.16 -3.02
N ASN A 34 -9.06 -13.49 -2.16
CA ASN A 34 -10.36 -12.91 -2.49
C ASN A 34 -10.52 -11.52 -1.83
N PRO A 35 -10.34 -10.43 -2.60
CA PRO A 35 -10.53 -9.07 -2.08
C PRO A 35 -11.95 -8.77 -1.57
N ALA A 36 -12.98 -9.50 -2.04
CA ALA A 36 -14.35 -9.32 -1.57
C ALA A 36 -14.57 -9.92 -0.17
N ASN A 37 -13.70 -10.82 0.27
CA ASN A 37 -13.72 -11.40 1.61
C ASN A 37 -12.31 -11.38 2.21
N ILE A 38 -11.90 -10.19 2.62
CA ILE A 38 -10.55 -9.93 3.12
C ILE A 38 -10.25 -10.72 4.39
N GLU A 39 -11.20 -10.79 5.33
CA GLU A 39 -11.01 -11.46 6.62
C GLU A 39 -10.73 -12.96 6.43
N ALA A 40 -11.57 -13.65 5.69
CA ALA A 40 -11.36 -15.07 5.39
C ALA A 40 -10.05 -15.30 4.62
N SER A 41 -9.68 -14.40 3.71
CA SER A 41 -8.42 -14.50 2.95
C SER A 41 -7.19 -14.30 3.85
N LEU A 42 -7.26 -13.37 4.80
CA LEU A 42 -6.20 -13.16 5.79
C LEU A 42 -6.05 -14.36 6.71
N GLN A 43 -7.16 -14.91 7.23
CA GLN A 43 -7.17 -16.08 8.10
C GLN A 43 -6.62 -17.33 7.40
N ALA A 44 -6.95 -17.53 6.13
CA ALA A 44 -6.49 -18.67 5.34
C ALA A 44 -5.01 -18.56 4.92
N SER A 45 -4.42 -17.38 4.95
CA SER A 45 -3.03 -17.15 4.55
C SER A 45 -2.06 -17.59 5.65
N SER A 46 -0.98 -18.27 5.28
CA SER A 46 0.12 -18.63 6.17
C SER A 46 1.16 -17.51 6.37
N ALA A 47 1.01 -16.36 5.69
CA ALA A 47 1.93 -15.24 5.84
C ALA A 47 1.88 -14.66 7.27
N ASN A 48 3.04 -14.42 7.85
CA ASN A 48 3.18 -13.79 9.17
C ASN A 48 3.27 -12.26 9.08
N TYR A 49 3.64 -11.73 7.92
CA TYR A 49 3.80 -10.29 7.69
C TYR A 49 2.89 -9.84 6.56
N VAL A 50 2.21 -8.72 6.78
CA VAL A 50 1.40 -8.06 5.75
C VAL A 50 2.08 -6.74 5.40
N VAL A 51 2.36 -6.57 4.12
CA VAL A 51 2.99 -5.37 3.56
C VAL A 51 1.94 -4.63 2.74
N LEU A 52 1.73 -3.37 3.05
CA LEU A 52 0.84 -2.48 2.32
C LEU A 52 1.48 -1.10 2.14
N GLY A 53 1.04 -0.36 1.13
CA GLY A 53 1.53 0.98 0.84
C GLY A 53 0.50 2.06 1.14
N ILE A 54 1.02 3.23 1.54
CA ILE A 54 0.23 4.46 1.69
C ILE A 54 0.95 5.55 0.87
N PRO A 55 0.94 5.45 -0.47
CA PRO A 55 1.59 6.42 -1.35
C PRO A 55 0.75 7.68 -1.43
N GLU A 56 1.02 8.62 -0.54
CA GLU A 56 0.35 9.91 -0.48
C GLU A 56 1.32 11.02 -0.11
N ASP A 57 1.00 12.24 -0.46
CA ASP A 57 1.70 13.46 -0.04
C ASP A 57 0.76 14.55 0.55
N ILE A 58 -0.49 14.16 0.77
CA ILE A 58 -1.53 15.02 1.35
C ILE A 58 -1.13 15.49 2.75
N GLY A 59 -0.61 14.58 3.59
CA GLY A 59 -0.12 14.91 4.92
C GLY A 59 1.08 15.88 4.90
N VAL A 60 1.97 15.72 3.93
CA VAL A 60 3.10 16.65 3.73
C VAL A 60 2.61 18.03 3.33
N LYS A 61 1.67 18.11 2.37
CA LYS A 61 1.06 19.37 1.89
C LYS A 61 0.23 20.05 2.98
N ALA A 62 -0.49 19.27 3.80
CA ALA A 62 -1.25 19.79 4.94
C ALA A 62 -0.38 20.55 5.98
N ASN A 63 0.91 20.22 6.02
CA ASN A 63 1.91 20.88 6.87
C ASN A 63 2.75 21.92 6.10
N GLY A 64 2.38 22.30 4.88
CA GLY A 64 3.10 23.26 4.05
C GLY A 64 4.41 22.71 3.46
N GLY A 65 4.60 21.39 3.43
CA GLY A 65 5.75 20.74 2.83
C GLY A 65 5.62 20.58 1.31
N ILE A 66 6.74 20.23 0.67
CA ILE A 66 6.80 19.92 -0.76
C ILE A 66 6.45 18.44 -0.95
N GLY A 67 5.47 18.16 -1.81
CA GLY A 67 5.05 16.80 -2.14
C GLY A 67 6.12 15.97 -2.84
N GLY A 68 5.79 14.69 -3.16
CA GLY A 68 6.65 13.73 -3.87
C GLY A 68 6.86 12.41 -3.12
N THR A 69 6.33 12.29 -1.90
CA THR A 69 6.40 11.06 -1.09
C THR A 69 5.51 9.94 -1.65
N ASP A 70 4.54 10.26 -2.47
CA ASP A 70 3.67 9.32 -3.19
C ASP A 70 4.43 8.32 -4.07
N SER A 71 5.59 8.72 -4.59
CA SER A 71 6.44 7.86 -5.43
C SER A 71 7.21 6.77 -4.65
N ALA A 72 7.35 6.92 -3.33
CA ALA A 72 8.19 6.07 -2.49
C ALA A 72 7.72 4.60 -2.48
N TRP A 73 6.41 4.34 -2.53
CA TRP A 73 5.88 2.99 -2.53
C TRP A 73 6.34 2.14 -3.72
N LEU A 74 6.28 2.69 -4.93
CA LEU A 74 6.73 1.96 -6.12
C LEU A 74 8.24 1.71 -6.10
N ALA A 75 9.02 2.67 -5.61
CA ALA A 75 10.46 2.51 -5.44
C ALA A 75 10.77 1.41 -4.41
N PHE A 76 10.07 1.42 -3.28
CA PHE A 76 10.17 0.35 -2.27
C PHE A 76 9.82 -1.02 -2.85
N LEU A 77 8.69 -1.17 -3.54
CA LEU A 77 8.29 -2.45 -4.13
C LEU A 77 9.34 -2.99 -5.11
N LYS A 78 9.86 -2.14 -5.99
CA LYS A 78 10.91 -2.51 -6.95
C LYS A 78 12.18 -2.99 -6.27
N ALA A 79 12.55 -2.41 -5.13
CA ALA A 79 13.68 -2.86 -4.35
C ALA A 79 13.36 -4.15 -3.59
N PHE A 80 12.29 -4.15 -2.81
CA PHE A 80 11.89 -5.22 -1.91
C PHE A 80 11.60 -6.54 -2.64
N LEU A 81 10.77 -6.52 -3.69
CA LEU A 81 10.39 -7.73 -4.42
C LEU A 81 11.54 -8.34 -5.22
N ASN A 82 12.62 -7.61 -5.42
CA ASN A 82 13.82 -8.08 -6.11
C ASN A 82 14.95 -8.57 -5.18
N ILE A 83 14.73 -8.56 -3.86
CA ILE A 83 15.61 -9.23 -2.91
C ILE A 83 15.53 -10.74 -3.14
N GLN A 84 16.66 -11.43 -3.03
CA GLN A 84 16.70 -12.89 -3.13
C GLN A 84 16.03 -13.53 -1.91
N SER A 85 15.05 -14.40 -2.16
CA SER A 85 14.42 -15.21 -1.11
C SER A 85 15.41 -16.29 -0.65
N ASN A 86 15.53 -16.48 0.67
CA ASN A 86 16.39 -17.48 1.28
C ASN A 86 15.78 -17.95 2.61
N ASP A 87 16.46 -18.87 3.32
CA ASP A 87 15.97 -19.45 4.57
C ASP A 87 15.79 -18.43 5.72
N PHE A 88 16.47 -17.28 5.67
CA PHE A 88 16.34 -16.21 6.65
C PHE A 88 15.30 -15.16 6.28
N LEU A 89 15.02 -15.02 4.97
CA LEU A 89 14.06 -14.07 4.43
C LEU A 89 13.20 -14.79 3.38
N GLU A 90 12.22 -15.53 3.87
CA GLU A 90 11.35 -16.33 3.02
C GLU A 90 10.14 -15.52 2.56
N GLY A 91 10.01 -15.35 1.23
CA GLY A 91 8.91 -14.58 0.66
C GLY A 91 7.53 -15.14 0.98
N SER A 92 7.38 -16.46 1.15
CA SER A 92 6.12 -17.11 1.52
C SER A 92 5.57 -16.68 2.89
N ASN A 93 6.43 -16.18 3.78
CA ASN A 93 6.04 -15.61 5.06
C ASN A 93 5.43 -14.21 4.96
N MET A 94 5.39 -13.63 3.77
CA MET A 94 4.95 -12.26 3.53
C MET A 94 3.77 -12.23 2.56
N MET A 95 2.79 -11.37 2.85
CA MET A 95 1.70 -11.03 1.96
C MET A 95 1.86 -9.58 1.53
N VAL A 96 1.93 -9.32 0.22
CA VAL A 96 1.83 -7.97 -0.33
C VAL A 96 0.36 -7.71 -0.65
N LEU A 97 -0.29 -6.91 0.20
CA LEU A 97 -1.74 -6.73 0.15
C LEU A 97 -2.15 -5.77 -0.97
N GLY A 98 -1.41 -4.68 -1.13
CA GLY A 98 -1.71 -3.62 -2.09
C GLY A 98 -1.30 -2.24 -1.58
N HIS A 99 -2.00 -1.21 -2.03
CA HIS A 99 -1.77 0.16 -1.57
C HIS A 99 -3.05 0.98 -1.56
N PHE A 100 -3.07 2.04 -0.75
CA PHE A 100 -4.09 3.08 -0.82
C PHE A 100 -3.87 3.97 -2.04
N ASP A 101 -4.95 4.42 -2.64
CA ASP A 101 -4.96 5.39 -3.75
C ASP A 101 -5.84 6.58 -3.35
N PHE A 102 -5.19 7.68 -3.01
CA PHE A 102 -5.83 8.93 -2.61
C PHE A 102 -5.67 10.02 -3.68
N ALA A 103 -5.22 9.68 -4.89
CA ALA A 103 -4.98 10.63 -5.95
C ALA A 103 -6.21 11.49 -6.28
N SER A 104 -7.40 10.87 -6.30
CA SER A 104 -8.66 11.59 -6.55
C SER A 104 -8.97 12.65 -5.50
N ILE A 105 -8.60 12.43 -4.24
CA ILE A 105 -8.78 13.42 -3.17
C ILE A 105 -7.83 14.61 -3.41
N ALA A 106 -6.56 14.34 -3.69
CA ALA A 106 -5.58 15.37 -3.99
C ALA A 106 -5.98 16.21 -5.21
N GLU A 107 -6.43 15.55 -6.29
CA GLU A 107 -6.90 16.22 -7.51
C GLU A 107 -8.11 17.13 -7.25
N LEU A 108 -9.09 16.67 -6.47
CA LEU A 108 -10.24 17.47 -6.09
C LEU A 108 -9.85 18.73 -5.30
N ILE A 109 -8.90 18.63 -4.39
CA ILE A 109 -8.40 19.77 -3.63
C ILE A 109 -7.71 20.77 -4.55
N GLU A 110 -6.83 20.29 -5.44
CA GLU A 110 -6.11 21.14 -6.39
C GLU A 110 -7.03 21.88 -7.37
N GLN A 111 -8.14 21.25 -7.76
CA GLN A 111 -9.08 21.83 -8.73
C GLN A 111 -10.08 22.82 -8.10
N ASN A 112 -10.42 22.68 -6.82
CA ASN A 112 -11.52 23.41 -6.20
C ASN A 112 -11.11 24.46 -5.17
N ALA A 113 -9.87 24.50 -4.73
CA ALA A 113 -9.40 25.51 -3.78
C ALA A 113 -9.15 26.84 -4.48
N PHE A 114 -9.75 27.93 -3.95
CA PHE A 114 -9.63 29.27 -4.51
C PHE A 114 -8.34 30.00 -4.08
N ASN A 115 -7.74 29.59 -2.97
CA ASN A 115 -6.51 30.18 -2.43
C ASN A 115 -5.73 29.14 -1.61
N GLU A 116 -4.48 29.48 -1.25
CA GLU A 116 -3.59 28.58 -0.52
C GLU A 116 -4.08 28.24 0.90
N GLU A 117 -4.80 29.16 1.57
CA GLU A 117 -5.33 28.91 2.91
C GLU A 117 -6.46 27.88 2.89
N GLU A 118 -7.38 28.01 1.95
CA GLU A 118 -8.46 27.03 1.74
C GLU A 118 -7.90 25.67 1.31
N LYS A 119 -6.88 25.68 0.46
CA LYS A 119 -6.18 24.49 0.01
C LYS A 119 -5.54 23.74 1.16
N MET A 120 -4.83 24.46 2.03
CA MET A 120 -4.21 23.88 3.22
C MET A 120 -5.27 23.34 4.20
N ALA A 121 -6.37 24.05 4.40
CA ALA A 121 -7.48 23.58 5.23
C ALA A 121 -8.11 22.31 4.66
N ALA A 122 -8.30 22.23 3.35
CA ALA A 122 -8.81 21.05 2.67
C ALA A 122 -7.85 19.84 2.79
N TYR A 123 -6.56 20.05 2.66
CA TYR A 123 -5.56 18.98 2.89
C TYR A 123 -5.60 18.49 4.34
N ARG A 124 -5.69 19.37 5.34
CA ARG A 124 -5.82 18.97 6.75
C ARG A 124 -7.09 18.16 7.02
N HIS A 125 -8.19 18.51 6.35
CA HIS A 125 -9.41 17.72 6.46
C HIS A 125 -9.26 16.35 5.79
N ALA A 126 -8.58 16.28 4.63
CA ALA A 126 -8.34 15.04 3.91
C ALA A 126 -7.45 14.06 4.70
N VAL A 127 -6.53 14.54 5.54
CA VAL A 127 -5.72 13.68 6.43
C VAL A 127 -6.62 12.83 7.32
N ASN A 128 -7.70 13.37 7.87
CA ASN A 128 -8.62 12.58 8.71
C ASN A 128 -9.26 11.43 7.90
N THR A 129 -9.62 11.66 6.64
CA THR A 129 -10.17 10.61 5.76
C THR A 129 -9.14 9.51 5.48
N ILE A 130 -7.87 9.89 5.32
CA ILE A 130 -6.75 8.96 5.15
C ILE A 130 -6.57 8.13 6.41
N ASP A 131 -6.48 8.78 7.55
CA ASP A 131 -6.29 8.13 8.85
C ASP A 131 -7.42 7.12 9.14
N ASP A 132 -8.67 7.51 8.97
CA ASP A 132 -9.84 6.64 9.13
C ASP A 132 -9.77 5.41 8.21
N SER A 133 -9.39 5.61 6.94
CA SER A 133 -9.28 4.54 5.96
C SER A 133 -8.17 3.55 6.29
N VAL A 134 -7.02 4.07 6.73
CA VAL A 134 -5.86 3.28 7.14
C VAL A 134 -6.18 2.52 8.42
N GLU A 135 -6.74 3.17 9.43
CA GLU A 135 -7.10 2.56 10.72
C GLU A 135 -8.06 1.38 10.52
N GLN A 136 -9.10 1.55 9.69
CA GLN A 136 -10.05 0.46 9.38
C GLN A 136 -9.35 -0.76 8.79
N LEU A 137 -8.44 -0.58 7.83
CA LEU A 137 -7.72 -1.71 7.22
C LEU A 137 -6.75 -2.36 8.22
N ILE A 138 -6.00 -1.57 8.96
CA ILE A 138 -5.07 -2.08 9.99
C ILE A 138 -5.85 -2.87 11.06
N HIS A 139 -7.00 -2.37 11.48
CA HIS A 139 -7.85 -3.09 12.43
C HIS A 139 -8.27 -4.46 11.88
N ILE A 140 -8.74 -4.54 10.64
CA ILE A 140 -9.10 -5.82 10.00
C ILE A 140 -7.88 -6.76 9.96
N ILE A 141 -6.70 -6.26 9.56
CA ILE A 141 -5.48 -7.07 9.49
C ILE A 141 -5.12 -7.62 10.87
N THR A 142 -5.07 -6.77 11.89
CA THR A 142 -4.64 -7.15 13.24
C THR A 142 -5.61 -8.08 13.94
N GLN A 143 -6.90 -8.04 13.62
CA GLN A 143 -7.89 -8.99 14.13
C GLN A 143 -7.78 -10.37 13.48
N ASN A 144 -7.28 -10.46 12.26
CA ASN A 144 -7.27 -11.69 11.45
C ASN A 144 -5.86 -12.27 11.24
N LYS A 145 -4.83 -11.58 11.70
CA LYS A 145 -3.42 -12.04 11.72
C LYS A 145 -2.86 -11.90 13.14
N LYS A 146 -2.32 -12.99 13.67
CA LYS A 146 -1.64 -13.02 14.96
C LYS A 146 -0.14 -13.01 14.78
#